data_141c36851fd489f6588d37518e258036
#
_entry.id   141c36851fd489f6588d37518e258036
#
_cell.length_a   1.000
_cell.length_b   1.000
_cell.length_c   1.000
_cell.angle_alpha   90.00
_cell.angle_beta   90.00
_cell.angle_gamma   90.00
#
_symmetry.space_group_name_H-M   'P 1'
#
loop_
_entity.id
_entity.type
_entity.pdbx_description
1 polymer ?
#
loop_
_entity_poly.entity_id
_entity_poly.type
_entity_poly.pdbx_seq_one_letter_code
_entity_poly.pdbx_strand_id
1 'polypeptide(L)'
;MAARKTFQGLPQWAQGVISVAVVGGLGFIGYKIYSAVKQAKELESATAENKESNLEAQKLIKKGVKPSLNATQLASTVNGIKLAFLDYDPLTRPHVQSFYREMVKVNNDLDMLNLIRAYGNQTIDFPFTRFTVSDFTGNLTQSAKNFLNNKEIAAANNSLARRGIKYRF
;
A
#
# COMPACT_ATOMS: atom_id res chain seq x y z
N MET A 1 6.05 -14.82 39.06
CA MET A 1 7.31 -14.33 38.44
C MET A 1 7.54 -14.85 37.00
N ALA A 2 6.52 -15.01 36.17
CA ALA A 2 6.67 -15.64 34.82
C ALA A 2 6.43 -14.67 33.64
N ALA A 3 6.07 -13.40 33.86
CA ALA A 3 5.68 -12.48 32.79
C ALA A 3 6.84 -11.66 32.18
N ARG A 4 8.06 -11.73 32.71
CA ARG A 4 9.17 -10.86 32.27
C ARG A 4 9.97 -11.38 31.05
N LYS A 5 9.82 -12.66 30.65
CA LYS A 5 10.65 -13.22 29.57
C LYS A 5 10.09 -13.07 28.14
N THR A 6 8.85 -12.63 27.97
CA THR A 6 8.18 -12.61 26.66
C THR A 6 8.40 -11.31 25.85
N PHE A 7 9.00 -10.28 26.44
CA PHE A 7 9.08 -8.94 25.84
C PHE A 7 10.45 -8.56 25.25
N GLN A 8 11.49 -9.37 25.44
CA GLN A 8 12.86 -9.03 25.03
C GLN A 8 13.15 -9.13 23.52
N GLY A 9 12.21 -9.63 22.73
CA GLY A 9 12.35 -9.75 21.27
C GLY A 9 11.59 -8.70 20.46
N LEU A 10 10.92 -7.75 21.13
CA LEU A 10 10.13 -6.74 20.42
C LEU A 10 10.94 -5.45 20.22
N PRO A 11 10.78 -4.76 19.06
CA PRO A 11 11.43 -3.48 18.84
C PRO A 11 11.04 -2.43 19.89
N GLN A 12 11.93 -1.49 20.19
CA GLN A 12 11.80 -0.51 21.29
C GLN A 12 10.47 0.26 21.32
N TRP A 13 9.92 0.59 20.14
CA TRP A 13 8.64 1.26 20.02
C TRP A 13 7.45 0.36 20.48
N ALA A 14 7.53 -0.95 20.23
CA ALA A 14 6.51 -1.90 20.64
C ALA A 14 6.51 -2.12 22.17
N GLN A 15 7.68 -1.98 22.82
CA GLN A 15 7.81 -2.08 24.28
C GLN A 15 7.14 -0.87 24.96
N GLY A 16 7.20 0.32 24.37
CA GLY A 16 6.53 1.53 24.87
C GLY A 16 5.00 1.44 24.82
N VAL A 17 4.46 0.89 23.74
CA VAL A 17 3.00 0.72 23.56
C VAL A 17 2.43 -0.30 24.57
N ILE A 18 3.16 -1.37 24.86
CA ILE A 18 2.72 -2.40 25.81
C ILE A 18 2.75 -1.91 27.27
N SER A 19 3.69 -1.01 27.60
CA SER A 19 3.79 -0.49 28.96
C SER A 19 2.60 0.40 29.36
N VAL A 20 1.95 1.06 28.39
CA VAL A 20 0.74 1.89 28.62
C VAL A 20 -0.53 1.03 28.70
N ALA A 21 -0.51 -0.18 28.11
CA ALA A 21 -1.68 -1.06 27.97
C ALA A 21 -2.05 -1.84 29.24
N VAL A 22 -1.17 -1.93 30.23
CA VAL A 22 -1.40 -2.76 31.44
C VAL A 22 -2.34 -2.10 32.45
N VAL A 23 -2.69 -0.82 32.29
CA VAL A 23 -3.44 -0.05 33.31
C VAL A 23 -4.93 0.15 33.00
N GLY A 24 -5.46 -0.27 31.86
CA GLY A 24 -6.87 0.02 31.54
C GLY A 24 -7.55 -0.99 30.59
N GLY A 25 -8.29 -1.95 31.10
CA GLY A 25 -9.39 -2.70 30.44
C GLY A 25 -9.00 -3.66 29.30
N LEU A 26 -9.04 -4.95 29.57
CA LEU A 26 -8.49 -6.06 28.73
C LEU A 26 -9.08 -6.25 27.33
N GLY A 27 -10.28 -5.77 27.00
CA GLY A 27 -10.93 -6.02 25.69
C GLY A 27 -10.55 -5.04 24.59
N PHE A 28 -10.46 -3.75 24.90
CA PHE A 28 -10.15 -2.68 23.94
C PHE A 28 -8.65 -2.62 23.59
N ILE A 29 -7.81 -3.09 24.49
CA ILE A 29 -6.34 -3.14 24.37
C ILE A 29 -5.90 -4.22 23.38
N GLY A 30 -6.53 -5.39 23.41
CA GLY A 30 -6.20 -6.48 22.47
C GLY A 30 -6.37 -6.07 21.02
N TYR A 31 -7.43 -5.33 20.70
CA TYR A 31 -7.67 -4.83 19.34
C TYR A 31 -6.65 -3.78 18.89
N LYS A 32 -6.30 -2.82 19.76
CA LYS A 32 -5.28 -1.80 19.43
C LYS A 32 -3.88 -2.39 19.28
N ILE A 33 -3.50 -3.35 20.10
CA ILE A 33 -2.21 -4.05 19.96
C ILE A 33 -2.19 -4.87 18.68
N TYR A 34 -3.26 -5.61 18.38
CA TYR A 34 -3.36 -6.38 17.15
C TYR A 34 -3.28 -5.48 15.91
N SER A 35 -4.00 -4.36 15.89
CA SER A 35 -3.96 -3.40 14.78
C SER A 35 -2.58 -2.75 14.62
N ALA A 36 -1.92 -2.38 15.72
CA ALA A 36 -0.57 -1.80 15.69
C ALA A 36 0.49 -2.80 15.20
N VAL A 37 0.42 -4.07 15.61
CA VAL A 37 1.32 -5.13 15.13
C VAL A 37 1.06 -5.45 13.67
N LYS A 38 -0.20 -5.46 13.24
CA LYS A 38 -0.58 -5.64 11.83
C LYS A 38 -0.04 -4.50 10.97
N GLN A 39 -0.27 -3.24 11.38
CA GLN A 39 0.25 -2.06 10.68
C GLN A 39 1.78 -2.04 10.60
N ALA A 40 2.48 -2.45 11.67
CA ALA A 40 3.93 -2.52 11.66
C ALA A 40 4.47 -3.55 10.67
N LYS A 41 3.85 -4.73 10.58
CA LYS A 41 4.22 -5.77 9.60
C LYS A 41 3.91 -5.31 8.16
N GLU A 42 2.80 -4.63 7.96
CA GLU A 42 2.42 -4.06 6.65
C GLU A 42 3.40 -2.96 6.23
N LEU A 43 3.84 -2.11 7.16
CA LEU A 43 4.83 -1.07 6.91
C LEU A 43 6.21 -1.67 6.59
N GLU A 44 6.62 -2.72 7.28
CA GLU A 44 7.87 -3.43 7.02
C GLU A 44 7.86 -4.09 5.63
N SER A 45 6.78 -4.76 5.26
CA SER A 45 6.62 -5.37 3.93
C SER A 45 6.60 -4.32 2.82
N ALA A 46 5.94 -3.18 3.04
CA ALA A 46 5.91 -2.05 2.11
C ALA A 46 7.31 -1.45 1.89
N THR A 47 8.11 -1.35 2.94
CA THR A 47 9.49 -0.86 2.85
C THR A 47 10.39 -1.83 2.09
N ALA A 48 10.22 -3.13 2.28
CA ALA A 48 10.95 -4.16 1.55
C ALA A 48 10.62 -4.13 0.05
N GLU A 49 9.34 -4.04 -0.32
CA GLU A 49 8.89 -3.93 -1.72
C GLU A 49 9.46 -2.67 -2.40
N ASN A 50 9.46 -1.53 -1.71
CA ASN A 50 10.05 -0.31 -2.23
C ASN A 50 11.57 -0.44 -2.46
N LYS A 51 12.28 -1.16 -1.61
CA LYS A 51 13.72 -1.42 -1.77
C LYS A 51 14.00 -2.34 -2.97
N GLU A 52 13.22 -3.39 -3.13
CA GLU A 52 13.31 -4.30 -4.27
C GLU A 52 13.00 -3.58 -5.59
N SER A 53 11.92 -2.80 -5.63
CA SER A 53 11.55 -1.98 -6.79
C SER A 53 12.66 -1.00 -7.19
N ASN A 54 13.40 -0.44 -6.23
CA ASN A 54 14.57 0.40 -6.49
C ASN A 54 15.69 -0.36 -7.21
N LEU A 55 16.02 -1.56 -6.74
CA LEU A 55 17.08 -2.38 -7.33
C LEU A 55 16.72 -2.82 -8.75
N GLU A 56 15.48 -3.22 -8.97
CA GLU A 56 15.00 -3.61 -10.29
C GLU A 56 14.95 -2.42 -11.27
N ALA A 57 14.48 -1.25 -10.84
CA ALA A 57 14.48 -0.05 -11.65
C ALA A 57 15.90 0.31 -12.11
N GLN A 58 16.89 0.23 -11.23
CA GLN A 58 18.28 0.47 -11.58
C GLN A 58 18.80 -0.54 -12.62
N LYS A 59 18.42 -1.82 -12.52
CA LYS A 59 18.79 -2.85 -13.52
C LYS A 59 18.20 -2.53 -14.88
N LEU A 60 16.94 -2.07 -14.95
CA LEU A 60 16.30 -1.68 -16.21
C LEU A 60 16.96 -0.45 -16.84
N ILE A 61 17.28 0.55 -16.04
CA ILE A 61 18.01 1.76 -16.51
C ILE A 61 19.36 1.37 -17.08
N LYS A 62 20.13 0.49 -16.41
CA LYS A 62 21.42 -0.01 -16.92
C LYS A 62 21.28 -0.78 -18.25
N LYS A 63 20.11 -1.40 -18.50
CA LYS A 63 19.77 -2.07 -19.77
C LYS A 63 19.27 -1.09 -20.86
N GLY A 64 19.27 0.21 -20.59
CA GLY A 64 18.84 1.24 -21.54
C GLY A 64 17.34 1.47 -21.62
N VAL A 65 16.55 0.86 -20.71
CA VAL A 65 15.11 1.14 -20.65
C VAL A 65 14.89 2.57 -20.16
N LYS A 66 14.07 3.32 -20.89
CA LYS A 66 13.72 4.70 -20.53
C LYS A 66 12.29 4.73 -19.97
N PRO A 67 12.03 5.57 -18.93
CA PRO A 67 10.66 5.79 -18.47
C PRO A 67 9.87 6.51 -19.57
N SER A 68 8.61 6.15 -19.77
CA SER A 68 7.70 6.86 -20.66
C SER A 68 6.96 8.01 -19.94
N LEU A 69 6.83 7.90 -18.62
CA LEU A 69 6.26 8.95 -17.78
C LEU A 69 7.35 9.90 -17.30
N ASN A 70 7.14 11.19 -17.53
CA ASN A 70 7.97 12.22 -16.89
C ASN A 70 7.57 12.41 -15.41
N ALA A 71 8.35 13.20 -14.65
CA ALA A 71 8.12 13.41 -13.22
C ALA A 71 6.73 13.99 -12.92
N THR A 72 6.24 14.93 -13.72
CA THR A 72 4.92 15.54 -13.54
C THR A 72 3.80 14.55 -13.82
N GLN A 73 3.90 13.76 -14.88
CA GLN A 73 2.94 12.71 -15.21
C GLN A 73 2.91 11.63 -14.13
N LEU A 74 4.09 11.22 -13.63
CA LEU A 74 4.21 10.25 -12.55
C LEU A 74 3.53 10.75 -11.27
N ALA A 75 3.81 11.98 -10.85
CA ALA A 75 3.17 12.61 -9.69
C ALA A 75 1.65 12.72 -9.85
N SER A 76 1.18 13.11 -11.06
CA SER A 76 -0.24 13.16 -11.38
C SER A 76 -0.90 11.78 -11.29
N THR A 77 -0.23 10.73 -11.79
CA THR A 77 -0.72 9.35 -11.73
C THR A 77 -0.82 8.85 -10.27
N VAL A 78 0.20 9.11 -9.46
CA VAL A 78 0.18 8.80 -8.01
C VAL A 78 -1.01 9.47 -7.32
N ASN A 79 -1.18 10.77 -7.55
CA ASN A 79 -2.29 11.52 -6.96
C ASN A 79 -3.65 11.03 -7.46
N GLY A 80 -3.77 10.71 -8.75
CA GLY A 80 -4.99 10.15 -9.33
C GLY A 80 -5.38 8.79 -8.70
N ILE A 81 -4.40 7.92 -8.44
CA ILE A 81 -4.64 6.64 -7.75
C ILE A 81 -5.05 6.88 -6.30
N LYS A 82 -4.38 7.80 -5.60
CA LYS A 82 -4.75 8.15 -4.22
C LYS A 82 -6.17 8.67 -4.15
N LEU A 83 -6.55 9.59 -5.04
CA LEU A 83 -7.91 10.13 -5.12
C LEU A 83 -8.93 9.03 -5.48
N ALA A 84 -8.57 8.10 -6.37
CA ALA A 84 -9.43 6.96 -6.67
C ALA A 84 -9.75 6.15 -5.40
N PHE A 85 -8.75 5.84 -4.57
CA PHE A 85 -8.98 5.10 -3.33
C PHE A 85 -9.71 5.91 -2.25
N LEU A 86 -9.53 7.23 -2.22
CA LEU A 86 -10.35 8.11 -1.36
C LEU A 86 -11.83 8.13 -1.75
N ASP A 87 -12.14 7.89 -3.03
CA ASP A 87 -13.51 7.75 -3.54
C ASP A 87 -14.04 6.31 -3.43
N TYR A 88 -13.51 5.53 -2.49
CA TYR A 88 -13.94 4.16 -2.27
C TYR A 88 -15.38 4.12 -1.80
N ASP A 89 -16.22 3.41 -2.57
CA ASP A 89 -17.60 3.06 -2.23
C ASP A 89 -17.80 1.57 -2.57
N PRO A 90 -18.11 0.73 -1.59
CA PRO A 90 -18.26 -0.71 -1.80
C PRO A 90 -19.49 -1.06 -2.66
N LEU A 91 -20.48 -0.16 -2.78
CA LEU A 91 -21.72 -0.41 -3.52
C LEU A 91 -21.59 0.01 -5.00
N THR A 92 -21.19 1.25 -5.26
CA THR A 92 -21.14 1.81 -6.62
C THR A 92 -19.78 1.65 -7.29
N ARG A 93 -18.71 1.48 -6.50
CA ARG A 93 -17.33 1.20 -6.91
C ARG A 93 -16.74 2.15 -7.96
N PRO A 94 -16.93 3.48 -7.86
CA PRO A 94 -16.42 4.44 -8.85
C PRO A 94 -14.89 4.47 -8.87
N HIS A 95 -14.24 4.17 -7.74
CA HIS A 95 -12.80 4.10 -7.57
C HIS A 95 -12.13 3.11 -8.52
N VAL A 96 -12.79 2.03 -8.92
CA VAL A 96 -12.24 0.99 -9.82
C VAL A 96 -11.96 1.57 -11.19
N GLN A 97 -12.89 2.31 -11.77
CA GLN A 97 -12.72 2.96 -13.07
C GLN A 97 -11.62 4.03 -13.02
N SER A 98 -11.61 4.80 -11.94
CA SER A 98 -10.59 5.84 -11.72
C SER A 98 -9.19 5.22 -11.59
N PHE A 99 -9.05 4.13 -10.83
CA PHE A 99 -7.80 3.38 -10.71
C PHE A 99 -7.33 2.86 -12.08
N TYR A 100 -8.20 2.22 -12.86
CA TYR A 100 -7.83 1.71 -14.19
C TYR A 100 -7.39 2.82 -15.14
N ARG A 101 -8.07 3.96 -15.13
CA ARG A 101 -7.69 5.14 -15.93
C ARG A 101 -6.26 5.61 -15.62
N GLU A 102 -5.86 5.55 -14.35
CA GLU A 102 -4.48 5.88 -13.97
C GLU A 102 -3.50 4.78 -14.40
N MET A 103 -3.87 3.52 -14.21
CA MET A 103 -3.00 2.39 -14.56
C MET A 103 -2.72 2.24 -16.06
N VAL A 104 -3.61 2.71 -16.95
CA VAL A 104 -3.33 2.67 -18.41
C VAL A 104 -2.25 3.63 -18.87
N LYS A 105 -1.87 4.61 -18.04
CA LYS A 105 -0.77 5.55 -18.33
C LYS A 105 0.60 4.89 -18.21
N VAL A 106 0.71 3.79 -17.47
CA VAL A 106 1.96 3.02 -17.27
C VAL A 106 2.23 2.18 -18.52
N ASN A 107 3.37 2.37 -19.20
CA ASN A 107 3.63 1.75 -20.50
C ASN A 107 4.74 0.68 -20.48
N ASN A 108 5.56 0.62 -19.42
CA ASN A 108 6.63 -0.38 -19.30
C ASN A 108 6.93 -0.70 -17.82
N ASP A 109 7.78 -1.71 -17.60
CA ASP A 109 8.17 -2.13 -16.25
C ASP A 109 8.83 -1.02 -15.44
N LEU A 110 9.63 -0.15 -16.09
CA LEU A 110 10.30 0.95 -15.40
C LEU A 110 9.31 2.02 -14.90
N ASP A 111 8.27 2.32 -15.69
CA ASP A 111 7.19 3.21 -15.25
C ASP A 111 6.46 2.63 -14.05
N MET A 112 6.19 1.30 -14.07
CA MET A 112 5.52 0.63 -12.96
C MET A 112 6.35 0.67 -11.68
N LEU A 113 7.64 0.38 -11.76
CA LEU A 113 8.56 0.44 -10.62
C LEU A 113 8.70 1.88 -10.09
N ASN A 114 8.77 2.87 -10.98
CA ASN A 114 8.78 4.29 -10.59
C ASN A 114 7.47 4.69 -9.93
N LEU A 115 6.33 4.18 -10.40
CA LEU A 115 5.01 4.42 -9.80
C LEU A 115 4.93 3.86 -8.38
N ILE A 116 5.37 2.61 -8.15
CA ILE A 116 5.42 1.97 -6.82
C ILE A 116 6.27 2.82 -5.87
N ARG A 117 7.45 3.24 -6.32
CA ARG A 117 8.36 4.08 -5.53
C ARG A 117 7.76 5.44 -5.20
N ALA A 118 7.18 6.10 -6.19
CA ALA A 118 6.60 7.43 -6.02
C ALA A 118 5.33 7.40 -5.16
N TYR A 119 4.55 6.32 -5.24
CA TYR A 119 3.40 6.10 -4.37
C TYR A 119 3.86 5.92 -2.91
N GLY A 120 4.94 5.14 -2.69
CA GLY A 120 5.47 4.87 -1.35
C GLY A 120 4.40 4.30 -0.42
N ASN A 121 4.41 4.71 0.84
CA ASN A 121 3.36 4.42 1.80
C ASN A 121 2.41 5.62 1.87
N GLN A 122 1.15 5.41 1.55
CA GLN A 122 0.10 6.42 1.62
C GLN A 122 -0.88 6.06 2.73
N THR A 123 -1.34 7.09 3.45
CA THR A 123 -2.50 6.98 4.33
C THR A 123 -3.73 7.45 3.56
N ILE A 124 -4.75 6.62 3.51
CA ILE A 124 -6.06 6.92 2.95
C ILE A 124 -7.00 7.12 4.12
N ASP A 125 -7.27 8.38 4.44
CA ASP A 125 -8.13 8.77 5.56
C ASP A 125 -9.55 8.97 5.03
N PHE A 126 -10.50 8.24 5.58
CA PHE A 126 -11.90 8.39 5.20
C PHE A 126 -12.59 9.39 6.14
N PRO A 127 -13.34 10.36 5.59
CA PRO A 127 -14.08 11.30 6.44
C PRO A 127 -15.07 10.54 7.32
N PHE A 128 -15.21 10.99 8.57
CA PHE A 128 -15.98 10.38 9.67
C PHE A 128 -17.45 10.03 9.33
N THR A 129 -17.96 10.52 8.22
CA THR A 129 -19.33 10.27 7.72
C THR A 129 -19.50 8.90 7.06
N ARG A 130 -18.43 8.16 6.79
CA ARG A 130 -18.50 6.81 6.22
C ARG A 130 -18.26 5.76 7.31
N PHE A 131 -19.27 5.45 8.07
CA PHE A 131 -19.23 4.57 9.26
C PHE A 131 -18.70 3.14 9.06
N THR A 132 -18.38 2.74 7.85
CA THR A 132 -18.03 1.35 7.53
C THR A 132 -16.61 1.15 7.02
N VAL A 133 -15.84 2.23 6.84
CA VAL A 133 -14.48 2.15 6.28
C VAL A 133 -13.51 2.77 7.26
N SER A 134 -12.53 1.99 7.70
CA SER A 134 -11.42 2.47 8.53
C SER A 134 -10.29 3.01 7.66
N ASP A 135 -9.56 3.99 8.21
CA ASP A 135 -8.35 4.51 7.59
C ASP A 135 -7.38 3.37 7.26
N PHE A 136 -6.72 3.51 6.15
CA PHE A 136 -5.78 2.51 5.65
C PHE A 136 -4.43 3.15 5.35
N THR A 137 -3.36 2.53 5.79
CA THR A 137 -1.98 2.92 5.45
C THR A 137 -1.27 1.76 4.78
N GLY A 138 -0.69 2.00 3.61
CA GLY A 138 0.06 0.97 2.89
C GLY A 138 0.66 1.47 1.58
N ASN A 139 1.43 0.61 0.92
CA ASN A 139 1.96 0.85 -0.40
C ASN A 139 0.92 0.61 -1.51
N LEU A 140 1.30 0.82 -2.77
CA LEU A 140 0.40 0.67 -3.91
C LEU A 140 -0.21 -0.73 -4.00
N THR A 141 0.59 -1.79 -3.79
CA THR A 141 0.13 -3.18 -3.81
C THR A 141 -0.88 -3.47 -2.71
N GLN A 142 -0.58 -3.02 -1.50
CA GLN A 142 -1.45 -3.18 -0.34
C GLN A 142 -2.74 -2.39 -0.51
N SER A 143 -2.67 -1.16 -1.03
CA SER A 143 -3.84 -0.35 -1.33
C SER A 143 -4.73 -1.03 -2.38
N ALA A 144 -4.13 -1.54 -3.48
CA ALA A 144 -4.88 -2.26 -4.49
C ALA A 144 -5.59 -3.50 -3.90
N LYS A 145 -4.91 -4.31 -3.08
CA LYS A 145 -5.50 -5.49 -2.41
C LYS A 145 -6.58 -5.13 -1.39
N ASN A 146 -6.51 -3.96 -0.78
CA ASN A 146 -7.50 -3.51 0.20
C ASN A 146 -8.77 -2.95 -0.46
N PHE A 147 -8.63 -2.23 -1.58
CA PHE A 147 -9.73 -1.50 -2.20
C PHE A 147 -10.33 -2.18 -3.43
N LEU A 148 -9.63 -3.13 -4.05
CA LEU A 148 -10.09 -3.88 -5.21
C LEU A 148 -10.40 -5.34 -4.83
N ASN A 149 -11.40 -5.92 -5.46
CA ASN A 149 -11.67 -7.35 -5.31
C ASN A 149 -10.80 -8.19 -6.27
N ASN A 150 -10.80 -9.52 -6.10
CA ASN A 150 -9.95 -10.43 -6.88
C ASN A 150 -10.20 -10.33 -8.41
N LYS A 151 -11.44 -10.08 -8.85
CA LYS A 151 -11.76 -9.93 -10.28
C LYS A 151 -11.17 -8.64 -10.85
N GLU A 152 -11.20 -7.57 -10.08
CA GLU A 152 -10.65 -6.27 -10.46
C GLU A 152 -9.12 -6.29 -10.47
N ILE A 153 -8.50 -6.94 -9.48
CA ILE A 153 -7.04 -7.19 -9.47
C ILE A 153 -6.65 -8.01 -10.69
N ALA A 154 -7.37 -9.09 -11.01
CA ALA A 154 -7.10 -9.89 -12.18
C ALA A 154 -7.23 -9.08 -13.49
N ALA A 155 -8.24 -8.20 -13.60
CA ALA A 155 -8.40 -7.31 -14.75
C ALA A 155 -7.25 -6.31 -14.88
N ALA A 156 -6.79 -5.71 -13.77
CA ALA A 156 -5.61 -4.85 -13.73
C ALA A 156 -4.35 -5.60 -14.20
N ASN A 157 -4.11 -6.79 -13.65
CA ASN A 157 -2.98 -7.65 -14.02
C ASN A 157 -3.01 -8.05 -15.49
N ASN A 158 -4.18 -8.38 -16.05
CA ASN A 158 -4.35 -8.68 -17.46
C ASN A 158 -4.06 -7.45 -18.35
N SER A 159 -4.49 -6.27 -17.92
CA SER A 159 -4.19 -5.02 -18.61
C SER A 159 -2.68 -4.73 -18.63
N LEU A 160 -1.97 -4.95 -17.53
CA LEU A 160 -0.51 -4.84 -17.47
C LEU A 160 0.17 -5.85 -18.38
N ALA A 161 -0.26 -7.13 -18.34
CA ALA A 161 0.29 -8.21 -19.16
C ALA A 161 0.17 -7.92 -20.66
N ARG A 162 -0.97 -7.42 -21.12
CA ARG A 162 -1.18 -7.06 -22.56
C ARG A 162 -0.22 -5.98 -23.04
N ARG A 163 0.31 -5.17 -22.15
CA ARG A 163 1.31 -4.11 -22.43
C ARG A 163 2.76 -4.59 -22.20
N GLY A 164 2.96 -5.90 -21.92
CA GLY A 164 4.28 -6.48 -21.67
C GLY A 164 4.86 -6.15 -20.31
N ILE A 165 4.09 -5.56 -19.40
CA ILE A 165 4.53 -5.23 -18.05
C ILE A 165 4.45 -6.48 -17.20
N LYS A 166 5.55 -6.82 -16.51
CA LYS A 166 5.68 -8.07 -15.73
C LYS A 166 5.10 -7.97 -14.32
N TYR A 167 5.04 -6.75 -13.78
CA TYR A 167 4.51 -6.55 -12.44
C TYR A 167 3.06 -7.04 -12.30
N ARG A 168 2.74 -7.57 -11.11
CA ARG A 168 1.38 -8.03 -10.73
C ARG A 168 1.05 -7.59 -9.30
N PHE A 169 -0.20 -7.20 -9.11
CA PHE A 169 -0.75 -6.90 -7.79
C PHE A 169 -1.03 -8.16 -6.97
#